data_730b6c992a1252031b37a8802b964ae5
#
_entry.id   730b6c992a1252031b37a8802b964ae5
#
_cell.length_a   1.000
_cell.length_b   1.000
_cell.length_c   1.000
_cell.angle_alpha   90.00
_cell.angle_beta   90.00
_cell.angle_gamma   90.00
#
_symmetry.space_group_name_H-M   'P 1'
#
loop_
_entity.id
_entity.type
_entity.pdbx_description
1 polymer ?
#
loop_
_entity_poly.entity_id
_entity_poly.type
_entity_poly.pdbx_seq_one_letter_code
_entity_poly.pdbx_strand_id
1 'polypeptide(L)'
;MKRWYLMRHGQTDYNRRRCFYGSHDVSINGQGQKDAKQLALLMQKHAIDAIYTSSLKRTQETAQLAFPDRQVQPIADFDERGFGQWEGLTADEIEAAFPEVWQAWLEAPFEVTPPEAEVFSDFQTRVWVATDRLLDTTEESIALVAHLGVLRLIYQHLVDREAVFWNIDVPQGRVLLLEERDQTWQATLL
;
A
#
# COMPACT_ATOMS: atom_id res chain seq x y z
N MET A 1 -0.85 -16.32 17.52
CA MET A 1 -0.42 -14.89 17.59
C MET A 1 -0.11 -14.44 16.17
N LYS A 2 -0.95 -13.58 15.63
CA LYS A 2 -0.78 -13.15 14.22
C LYS A 2 0.31 -12.09 14.08
N ARG A 3 1.07 -12.17 12.97
CA ARG A 3 2.09 -11.21 12.57
C ARG A 3 1.92 -10.87 11.11
N TRP A 4 1.80 -9.57 10.82
CA TRP A 4 1.69 -9.08 9.46
C TRP A 4 2.89 -8.19 9.14
N TYR A 5 3.63 -8.55 8.10
CA TYR A 5 4.76 -7.80 7.58
C TYR A 5 4.28 -6.99 6.38
N LEU A 6 4.00 -5.72 6.60
CA LEU A 6 3.47 -4.82 5.59
C LEU A 6 4.60 -4.08 4.89
N MET A 7 4.61 -4.09 3.57
CA MET A 7 5.65 -3.51 2.74
C MET A 7 5.03 -2.71 1.62
N ARG A 8 5.58 -1.52 1.38
CA ARG A 8 5.26 -0.74 0.20
C ARG A 8 6.07 -1.27 -0.99
N HIS A 9 5.46 -1.30 -2.19
CA HIS A 9 6.18 -1.62 -3.43
C HIS A 9 7.42 -0.73 -3.60
N GLY A 10 8.45 -1.23 -4.30
CA GLY A 10 9.66 -0.47 -4.63
C GLY A 10 9.36 0.77 -5.49
N GLN A 11 10.29 1.70 -5.54
CA GLN A 11 10.12 2.96 -6.27
C GLN A 11 9.78 2.71 -7.76
N THR A 12 8.87 3.53 -8.28
CA THR A 12 8.54 3.63 -9.71
C THR A 12 8.98 4.99 -10.27
N ASP A 13 8.99 5.15 -11.59
CA ASP A 13 9.26 6.46 -12.18
C ASP A 13 8.18 7.49 -11.86
N TYR A 14 6.94 7.06 -11.61
CA TYR A 14 5.88 7.95 -11.13
C TYR A 14 6.17 8.46 -9.71
N ASN A 15 6.68 7.62 -8.81
CA ASN A 15 7.14 8.09 -7.49
C ASN A 15 8.27 9.12 -7.63
N ARG A 16 9.27 8.86 -8.49
CA ARG A 16 10.40 9.77 -8.72
C ARG A 16 9.94 11.13 -9.25
N ARG A 17 8.94 11.14 -10.13
CA ARG A 17 8.33 12.34 -10.70
C ARG A 17 7.28 12.98 -9.77
N ARG A 18 6.93 12.35 -8.66
CA ARG A 18 5.86 12.78 -7.73
C ARG A 18 4.48 12.88 -8.41
N CYS A 19 4.19 11.96 -9.32
CA CYS A 19 2.88 11.87 -9.96
C CYS A 19 1.87 11.20 -9.02
N PHE A 20 0.62 11.62 -9.12
CA PHE A 20 -0.52 10.87 -8.59
C PHE A 20 -0.75 9.65 -9.46
N TYR A 21 -0.97 8.50 -8.87
CA TYR A 21 -1.35 7.30 -9.58
C TYR A 21 -1.79 6.20 -8.62
N GLY A 22 -2.68 5.36 -9.07
CA GLY A 22 -3.14 4.17 -8.37
C GLY A 22 -3.37 3.04 -9.36
N SER A 23 -4.29 3.23 -10.30
CA SER A 23 -4.69 2.22 -11.30
C SER A 23 -3.66 2.01 -12.41
N HIS A 24 -2.86 3.03 -12.75
CA HIS A 24 -1.82 2.87 -13.75
C HIS A 24 -0.83 1.77 -13.36
N ASP A 25 -0.76 0.74 -14.18
CA ASP A 25 0.03 -0.46 -13.91
C ASP A 25 1.46 -0.32 -14.41
N VAL A 26 2.28 0.38 -13.63
CA VAL A 26 3.68 0.67 -13.93
C VAL A 26 4.63 -0.23 -13.14
N SER A 27 5.78 -0.55 -13.74
CA SER A 27 6.84 -1.35 -13.13
C SER A 27 7.68 -0.53 -12.14
N ILE A 28 8.37 -1.22 -11.23
CA ILE A 28 9.40 -0.60 -10.40
C ILE A 28 10.63 -0.20 -11.25
N ASN A 29 11.32 0.85 -10.84
CA ASN A 29 12.56 1.30 -11.50
C ASN A 29 13.81 0.70 -10.82
N GLY A 30 15.01 1.11 -11.26
CA GLY A 30 16.26 0.59 -10.70
C GLY A 30 16.45 0.86 -9.21
N GLN A 31 15.89 1.95 -8.66
CA GLN A 31 15.86 2.18 -7.21
C GLN A 31 14.87 1.21 -6.55
N GLY A 32 13.68 1.00 -7.13
CA GLY A 32 12.70 0.06 -6.62
C GLY A 32 13.21 -1.39 -6.55
N GLN A 33 14.10 -1.80 -7.47
CA GLN A 33 14.77 -3.10 -7.36
C GLN A 33 15.72 -3.17 -6.16
N LYS A 34 16.40 -2.06 -5.82
CA LYS A 34 17.24 -1.99 -4.60
C LYS A 34 16.38 -2.02 -3.35
N ASP A 35 15.25 -1.30 -3.36
CA ASP A 35 14.29 -1.32 -2.25
C ASP A 35 13.79 -2.74 -1.99
N ALA A 36 13.41 -3.49 -3.05
CA ALA A 36 12.97 -4.87 -2.94
C ALA A 36 14.07 -5.82 -2.40
N LYS A 37 15.31 -5.63 -2.81
CA LYS A 37 16.46 -6.39 -2.27
C LYS A 37 16.70 -6.08 -0.78
N GLN A 38 16.50 -4.84 -0.36
CA GLN A 38 16.57 -4.47 1.05
C GLN A 38 15.47 -5.18 1.86
N LEU A 39 14.25 -5.27 1.32
CA LEU A 39 13.18 -6.05 1.93
C LEU A 39 13.56 -7.53 2.09
N ALA A 40 14.19 -8.14 1.07
CA ALA A 40 14.68 -9.51 1.16
C ALA A 40 15.64 -9.70 2.33
N LEU A 41 16.56 -8.76 2.56
CA LEU A 41 17.51 -8.82 3.69
C LEU A 41 16.80 -8.71 5.05
N LEU A 42 15.81 -7.83 5.16
CA LEU A 42 15.01 -7.68 6.38
C LEU A 42 14.20 -8.95 6.67
N MET A 43 13.61 -9.54 5.63
CA MET A 43 12.67 -10.66 5.76
C MET A 43 13.33 -12.02 5.90
N GLN A 44 14.63 -12.19 5.57
CA GLN A 44 15.31 -13.49 5.57
C GLN A 44 15.32 -14.24 6.92
N LYS A 45 15.13 -13.52 8.03
CA LYS A 45 15.13 -14.08 9.39
C LYS A 45 13.72 -14.40 9.91
N HIS A 46 12.69 -14.10 9.13
CA HIS A 46 11.30 -14.27 9.54
C HIS A 46 10.66 -15.46 8.82
N ALA A 47 10.02 -16.34 9.57
CA ALA A 47 9.19 -17.38 8.99
C ALA A 47 7.87 -16.77 8.54
N ILE A 48 7.53 -16.92 7.24
CA ILE A 48 6.32 -16.39 6.62
C ILE A 48 5.50 -17.55 6.08
N ASP A 49 4.24 -17.66 6.48
CA ASP A 49 3.33 -18.72 6.04
C ASP A 49 2.83 -18.44 4.62
N ALA A 50 2.36 -17.22 4.37
CA ALA A 50 1.84 -16.80 3.07
C ALA A 50 2.31 -15.40 2.67
N ILE A 51 2.41 -15.17 1.36
CA ILE A 51 2.83 -13.90 0.79
C ILE A 51 1.72 -13.41 -0.14
N TYR A 52 1.22 -12.21 0.14
CA TYR A 52 0.18 -11.55 -0.62
C TYR A 52 0.71 -10.27 -1.29
N THR A 53 0.09 -9.90 -2.41
CA THR A 53 0.34 -8.62 -3.09
C THR A 53 -0.98 -8.02 -3.55
N SER A 54 -0.96 -6.77 -3.98
CA SER A 54 -2.00 -6.29 -4.89
C SER A 54 -1.88 -6.97 -6.27
N SER A 55 -2.84 -6.71 -7.16
CA SER A 55 -2.80 -7.25 -8.51
C SER A 55 -1.83 -6.49 -9.44
N LEU A 56 -1.29 -5.34 -9.01
CA LEU A 56 -0.48 -4.44 -9.84
C LEU A 56 0.99 -4.90 -9.93
N LYS A 57 1.60 -4.71 -11.10
CA LYS A 57 2.97 -5.17 -11.42
C LYS A 57 3.99 -4.76 -10.38
N ARG A 58 4.00 -3.47 -9.97
CA ARG A 58 4.97 -2.94 -9.02
C ARG A 58 5.02 -3.69 -7.69
N THR A 59 3.89 -4.20 -7.21
CA THR A 59 3.84 -5.01 -5.98
C THR A 59 4.31 -6.43 -6.22
N GLN A 60 3.93 -7.04 -7.33
CA GLN A 60 4.34 -8.39 -7.70
C GLN A 60 5.84 -8.46 -7.99
N GLU A 61 6.39 -7.52 -8.77
CA GLU A 61 7.82 -7.41 -9.04
C GLU A 61 8.63 -7.21 -7.74
N THR A 62 8.13 -6.37 -6.82
CA THR A 62 8.75 -6.18 -5.50
C THR A 62 8.74 -7.47 -4.70
N ALA A 63 7.59 -8.17 -4.65
CA ALA A 63 7.48 -9.42 -3.90
C ALA A 63 8.35 -10.53 -4.48
N GLN A 64 8.47 -10.65 -5.81
CA GLN A 64 9.33 -11.63 -6.47
C GLN A 64 10.81 -11.45 -6.11
N LEU A 65 11.26 -10.19 -5.97
CA LEU A 65 12.63 -9.89 -5.56
C LEU A 65 12.85 -10.01 -4.04
N ALA A 66 11.83 -9.70 -3.24
CA ALA A 66 11.90 -9.81 -1.78
C ALA A 66 11.80 -11.26 -1.28
N PHE A 67 11.08 -12.10 -2.01
CA PHE A 67 10.81 -13.49 -1.65
C PHE A 67 11.05 -14.42 -2.84
N PRO A 68 12.31 -14.57 -3.30
CA PRO A 68 12.61 -15.44 -4.42
C PRO A 68 12.19 -16.88 -4.10
N ASP A 69 11.72 -17.59 -5.11
CA ASP A 69 11.26 -18.99 -5.03
C ASP A 69 10.02 -19.23 -4.14
N ARG A 70 9.32 -18.18 -3.72
CA ARG A 70 8.09 -18.27 -2.95
C ARG A 70 6.88 -17.99 -3.84
N GLN A 71 5.80 -18.72 -3.61
CA GLN A 71 4.52 -18.43 -4.24
C GLN A 71 3.93 -17.14 -3.66
N VAL A 72 3.48 -16.24 -4.55
CA VAL A 72 2.85 -14.98 -4.22
C VAL A 72 1.39 -15.02 -4.67
N GLN A 73 0.48 -14.55 -3.82
CA GLN A 73 -0.96 -14.56 -4.06
C GLN A 73 -1.46 -13.12 -4.28
N PRO A 74 -1.86 -12.73 -5.51
CA PRO A 74 -2.39 -11.41 -5.76
C PRO A 74 -3.84 -11.28 -5.28
N ILE A 75 -4.16 -10.16 -4.64
CA ILE A 75 -5.51 -9.79 -4.18
C ILE A 75 -5.82 -8.39 -4.71
N ALA A 76 -6.76 -8.27 -5.65
CA ALA A 76 -7.12 -7.02 -6.29
C ALA A 76 -7.71 -5.98 -5.32
N ASP A 77 -8.36 -6.43 -4.24
CA ASP A 77 -8.89 -5.54 -3.19
C ASP A 77 -7.78 -4.76 -2.45
N PHE A 78 -6.50 -5.13 -2.62
CA PHE A 78 -5.33 -4.37 -2.15
C PHE A 78 -4.67 -3.50 -3.22
N ASP A 79 -5.30 -3.29 -4.39
CA ASP A 79 -4.83 -2.30 -5.36
C ASP A 79 -4.92 -0.89 -4.78
N GLU A 80 -4.05 0.02 -5.22
CA GLU A 80 -4.07 1.42 -4.78
C GLU A 80 -5.36 2.11 -5.26
N ARG A 81 -5.76 3.18 -4.56
CA ARG A 81 -6.87 4.04 -4.99
C ARG A 81 -6.62 4.57 -6.39
N GLY A 82 -7.56 4.36 -7.29
CA GLY A 82 -7.51 4.95 -8.62
C GLY A 82 -7.74 6.46 -8.55
N PHE A 83 -6.88 7.25 -9.23
CA PHE A 83 -6.96 8.70 -9.27
C PHE A 83 -7.59 9.25 -10.57
N GLY A 84 -8.11 8.38 -11.45
CA GLY A 84 -8.83 8.78 -12.66
C GLY A 84 -8.01 9.69 -13.56
N GLN A 85 -8.55 10.85 -13.91
CA GLN A 85 -7.87 11.81 -14.81
C GLN A 85 -6.61 12.46 -14.22
N TRP A 86 -6.34 12.26 -12.92
CA TRP A 86 -5.09 12.76 -12.30
C TRP A 86 -3.92 11.79 -12.42
N GLU A 87 -4.18 10.57 -12.90
CA GLU A 87 -3.13 9.56 -13.00
C GLU A 87 -2.00 9.98 -13.96
N GLY A 88 -0.77 9.91 -13.45
CA GLY A 88 0.44 10.29 -14.19
C GLY A 88 0.77 11.78 -14.17
N LEU A 89 -0.08 12.61 -13.55
CA LEU A 89 0.13 14.05 -13.39
C LEU A 89 0.78 14.37 -12.05
N THR A 90 1.61 15.39 -12.02
CA THR A 90 2.12 16.01 -10.79
C THR A 90 1.09 16.96 -10.18
N ALA A 91 1.29 17.37 -8.92
CA ALA A 91 0.43 18.34 -8.26
C ALA A 91 0.28 19.65 -9.07
N ASP A 92 1.36 20.19 -9.61
CA ASP A 92 1.36 21.42 -10.42
C ASP A 92 0.56 21.24 -11.72
N GLU A 93 0.67 20.08 -12.38
CA GLU A 93 -0.08 19.76 -13.60
C GLU A 93 -1.57 19.58 -13.29
N ILE A 94 -1.92 18.98 -12.14
CA ILE A 94 -3.31 18.84 -11.69
C ILE A 94 -3.90 20.21 -11.37
N GLU A 95 -3.20 21.04 -10.61
CA GLU A 95 -3.64 22.41 -10.28
C GLU A 95 -3.88 23.23 -11.54
N ALA A 96 -2.99 23.13 -12.54
CA ALA A 96 -3.13 23.85 -13.81
C ALA A 96 -4.34 23.35 -14.64
N ALA A 97 -4.59 22.03 -14.65
CA ALA A 97 -5.64 21.42 -15.47
C ALA A 97 -7.02 21.39 -14.78
N PHE A 98 -7.05 21.29 -13.45
CA PHE A 98 -8.26 21.10 -12.63
C PHE A 98 -8.28 22.01 -11.40
N PRO A 99 -8.08 23.33 -11.51
CA PRO A 99 -7.82 24.24 -10.38
C PRO A 99 -8.90 24.19 -9.29
N GLU A 100 -10.17 24.17 -9.68
CA GLU A 100 -11.30 24.17 -8.73
C GLU A 100 -11.38 22.83 -7.96
N VAL A 101 -11.26 21.70 -8.66
CA VAL A 101 -11.32 20.38 -8.04
C VAL A 101 -10.08 20.14 -7.17
N TRP A 102 -8.91 20.62 -7.61
CA TRP A 102 -7.68 20.53 -6.85
C TRP A 102 -7.79 21.27 -5.52
N GLN A 103 -8.27 22.52 -5.54
CA GLN A 103 -8.45 23.31 -4.33
C GLN A 103 -9.45 22.65 -3.36
N ALA A 104 -10.59 22.19 -3.88
CA ALA A 104 -11.59 21.50 -3.07
C ALA A 104 -11.04 20.19 -2.45
N TRP A 105 -10.22 19.44 -3.21
CA TRP A 105 -9.60 18.22 -2.74
C TRP A 105 -8.55 18.48 -1.65
N LEU A 106 -7.77 19.55 -1.75
CA LEU A 106 -6.83 19.92 -0.69
C LEU A 106 -7.52 20.23 0.65
N GLU A 107 -8.74 20.75 0.60
CA GLU A 107 -9.55 21.06 1.80
C GLU A 107 -10.24 19.81 2.37
N ALA A 108 -10.71 18.89 1.50
CA ALA A 108 -11.47 17.71 1.90
C ALA A 108 -11.10 16.46 1.06
N PRO A 109 -9.87 15.90 1.19
CA PRO A 109 -9.35 14.87 0.29
C PRO A 109 -10.06 13.52 0.39
N PHE A 110 -10.83 13.28 1.44
CA PHE A 110 -11.61 12.07 1.63
C PHE A 110 -13.07 12.21 1.15
N GLU A 111 -13.54 13.43 0.95
CA GLU A 111 -14.90 13.75 0.52
C GLU A 111 -14.94 14.09 -0.97
N VAL A 112 -13.95 14.84 -1.45
CA VAL A 112 -13.84 15.21 -2.86
C VAL A 112 -13.20 14.10 -3.66
N THR A 113 -13.86 13.67 -4.73
CA THR A 113 -13.37 12.65 -5.65
C THR A 113 -12.89 13.30 -6.94
N PRO A 114 -11.62 13.13 -7.35
CA PRO A 114 -11.15 13.60 -8.66
C PRO A 114 -11.95 12.99 -9.81
N PRO A 115 -12.00 13.64 -10.99
CA PRO A 115 -12.74 13.12 -12.12
C PRO A 115 -12.32 11.68 -12.48
N GLU A 116 -13.32 10.80 -12.61
CA GLU A 116 -13.13 9.36 -12.92
C GLU A 116 -12.31 8.57 -11.90
N ALA A 117 -12.02 9.15 -10.74
CA ALA A 117 -11.31 8.46 -9.67
C ALA A 117 -12.22 7.56 -8.84
N GLU A 118 -11.62 6.65 -8.10
CA GLU A 118 -12.31 5.84 -7.09
C GLU A 118 -12.71 6.71 -5.90
N VAL A 119 -13.95 6.56 -5.44
CA VAL A 119 -14.43 7.22 -4.22
C VAL A 119 -13.67 6.70 -3.01
N PHE A 120 -13.23 7.59 -2.12
CA PHE A 120 -12.39 7.19 -0.98
C PHE A 120 -13.07 6.17 -0.06
N SER A 121 -14.37 6.30 0.19
CA SER A 121 -15.11 5.35 1.03
C SER A 121 -15.20 3.94 0.41
N ASP A 122 -15.23 3.83 -0.91
CA ASP A 122 -15.24 2.54 -1.60
C ASP A 122 -13.85 1.88 -1.51
N PHE A 123 -12.78 2.66 -1.73
CA PHE A 123 -11.40 2.24 -1.50
C PHE A 123 -11.20 1.72 -0.06
N GLN A 124 -11.62 2.50 0.93
CA GLN A 124 -11.53 2.13 2.34
C GLN A 124 -12.29 0.83 2.62
N THR A 125 -13.51 0.72 2.13
CA THR A 125 -14.37 -0.46 2.37
C THR A 125 -13.74 -1.73 1.79
N ARG A 126 -13.27 -1.71 0.52
CA ARG A 126 -12.67 -2.91 -0.08
C ARG A 126 -11.40 -3.35 0.62
N VAL A 127 -10.55 -2.39 1.04
CA VAL A 127 -9.31 -2.70 1.77
C VAL A 127 -9.64 -3.31 3.14
N TRP A 128 -10.59 -2.74 3.89
CA TRP A 128 -10.97 -3.28 5.21
C TRP A 128 -11.60 -4.67 5.11
N VAL A 129 -12.50 -4.88 4.15
CA VAL A 129 -13.10 -6.21 3.91
C VAL A 129 -12.03 -7.24 3.53
N ALA A 130 -11.06 -6.88 2.69
CA ALA A 130 -9.95 -7.78 2.36
C ALA A 130 -9.05 -8.07 3.57
N THR A 131 -8.84 -7.06 4.43
CA THR A 131 -8.10 -7.21 5.69
C THR A 131 -8.79 -8.21 6.61
N ASP A 132 -10.10 -8.07 6.81
CA ASP A 132 -10.89 -9.00 7.63
C ASP A 132 -10.84 -10.44 7.09
N ARG A 133 -10.94 -10.62 5.77
CA ARG A 133 -10.78 -11.94 5.14
C ARG A 133 -9.42 -12.57 5.42
N LEU A 134 -8.34 -11.79 5.43
CA LEU A 134 -7.01 -12.30 5.79
C LEU A 134 -6.90 -12.61 7.29
N LEU A 135 -7.62 -11.88 8.16
CA LEU A 135 -7.67 -12.20 9.59
C LEU A 135 -8.33 -13.56 9.85
N ASP A 136 -9.29 -13.94 9.02
CA ASP A 136 -10.01 -15.21 9.14
C ASP A 136 -9.23 -16.42 8.62
N THR A 137 -8.06 -16.21 7.98
CA THR A 137 -7.21 -17.29 7.49
C THR A 137 -6.46 -17.99 8.63
N THR A 138 -5.94 -19.19 8.35
CA THR A 138 -5.20 -19.99 9.32
C THR A 138 -3.74 -19.57 9.47
N GLU A 139 -3.22 -18.77 8.57
CA GLU A 139 -1.85 -18.27 8.58
C GLU A 139 -1.63 -17.34 9.77
N GLU A 140 -0.58 -17.62 10.54
CA GLU A 140 -0.20 -16.78 11.66
C GLU A 140 0.77 -15.66 11.26
N SER A 141 1.56 -15.89 10.21
CA SER A 141 2.60 -14.96 9.77
C SER A 141 2.47 -14.70 8.28
N ILE A 142 2.02 -13.51 7.90
CA ILE A 142 1.87 -13.13 6.50
C ILE A 142 2.75 -11.96 6.11
N ALA A 143 3.18 -11.93 4.85
CA ALA A 143 3.78 -10.76 4.22
C ALA A 143 2.80 -10.18 3.20
N LEU A 144 2.60 -8.87 3.22
CA LEU A 144 1.79 -8.16 2.23
C LEU A 144 2.62 -7.05 1.59
N VAL A 145 2.82 -7.14 0.28
CA VAL A 145 3.41 -6.05 -0.52
C VAL A 145 2.29 -5.31 -1.23
N ALA A 146 2.06 -4.07 -0.83
CA ALA A 146 0.97 -3.25 -1.33
C ALA A 146 1.40 -1.78 -1.55
N HIS A 147 0.51 -0.85 -1.32
CA HIS A 147 0.63 0.57 -1.61
C HIS A 147 0.45 1.39 -0.34
N LEU A 148 0.99 2.60 -0.31
CA LEU A 148 0.97 3.42 0.91
C LEU A 148 -0.45 3.70 1.41
N GLY A 149 -1.40 4.00 0.50
CA GLY A 149 -2.80 4.21 0.86
C GLY A 149 -3.43 2.97 1.50
N VAL A 150 -3.18 1.80 0.92
CA VAL A 150 -3.65 0.50 1.45
C VAL A 150 -3.06 0.23 2.85
N LEU A 151 -1.74 0.43 3.02
CA LEU A 151 -1.07 0.17 4.30
C LEU A 151 -1.57 1.11 5.41
N ARG A 152 -1.87 2.36 5.09
CA ARG A 152 -2.50 3.33 5.98
C ARG A 152 -3.88 2.87 6.46
N LEU A 153 -4.71 2.39 5.53
CA LEU A 153 -6.04 1.86 5.86
C LEU A 153 -5.98 0.60 6.72
N ILE A 154 -5.04 -0.31 6.45
CA ILE A 154 -4.81 -1.49 7.29
C ILE A 154 -4.37 -1.07 8.70
N TYR A 155 -3.46 -0.11 8.80
CA TYR A 155 -3.03 0.42 10.10
C TYR A 155 -4.21 1.01 10.89
N GLN A 156 -5.01 1.87 10.26
CA GLN A 156 -6.21 2.44 10.89
C GLN A 156 -7.21 1.35 11.29
N HIS A 157 -7.37 0.30 10.48
CA HIS A 157 -8.31 -0.77 10.76
C HIS A 157 -7.90 -1.64 11.96
N LEU A 158 -6.62 -1.97 12.07
CA LEU A 158 -6.12 -2.93 13.06
C LEU A 158 -5.49 -2.29 14.30
N VAL A 159 -4.79 -1.18 14.14
CA VAL A 159 -3.93 -0.63 15.22
C VAL A 159 -4.56 0.56 15.91
N ASP A 160 -4.94 1.59 15.14
CA ASP A 160 -5.49 2.82 15.68
C ASP A 160 -6.45 3.48 14.68
N ARG A 161 -7.74 3.34 14.93
CA ARG A 161 -8.82 3.85 14.07
C ARG A 161 -8.81 5.38 13.94
N GLU A 162 -8.30 6.07 14.95
CA GLU A 162 -8.25 7.54 15.01
C GLU A 162 -6.92 8.11 14.48
N ALA A 163 -5.96 7.25 14.11
CA ALA A 163 -4.69 7.69 13.57
C ALA A 163 -4.89 8.57 12.32
N VAL A 164 -4.19 9.70 12.28
CA VAL A 164 -4.24 10.59 11.12
C VAL A 164 -3.63 9.91 9.91
N PHE A 165 -4.45 9.66 8.89
CA PHE A 165 -4.09 8.90 7.67
C PHE A 165 -2.75 9.37 7.06
N TRP A 166 -2.52 10.68 6.97
CA TRP A 166 -1.31 11.25 6.37
C TRP A 166 -0.05 11.10 7.23
N ASN A 167 -0.19 10.85 8.52
CA ASN A 167 0.93 10.66 9.45
C ASN A 167 1.44 9.21 9.48
N ILE A 168 0.68 8.27 8.92
CA ILE A 168 1.12 6.88 8.80
C ILE A 168 2.04 6.77 7.59
N ASP A 169 3.30 6.40 7.80
CA ASP A 169 4.27 6.22 6.72
C ASP A 169 4.93 4.85 6.77
N VAL A 170 5.07 4.25 5.60
CA VAL A 170 5.81 3.02 5.37
C VAL A 170 6.77 3.28 4.20
N PRO A 171 8.01 3.70 4.49
CA PRO A 171 8.98 4.01 3.45
C PRO A 171 9.30 2.78 2.58
N GLN A 172 9.61 3.00 1.32
CA GLN A 172 10.10 1.95 0.43
C GLN A 172 11.37 1.31 1.00
N GLY A 173 11.50 -0.01 0.89
CA GLY A 173 12.62 -0.74 1.48
C GLY A 173 12.55 -0.95 3.00
N ARG A 174 11.45 -0.57 3.65
CA ARG A 174 11.17 -0.78 5.07
C ARG A 174 9.95 -1.69 5.25
N VAL A 175 9.85 -2.28 6.44
CA VAL A 175 8.75 -3.19 6.81
C VAL A 175 8.03 -2.63 8.02
N LEU A 176 6.72 -2.47 7.92
CA LEU A 176 5.87 -2.23 9.09
C LEU A 176 5.38 -3.58 9.61
N LEU A 177 5.91 -3.99 10.74
CA LEU A 177 5.47 -5.19 11.44
C LEU A 177 4.26 -4.85 12.32
N LEU A 178 3.16 -5.55 12.10
CA LEU A 178 2.01 -5.57 12.99
C LEU A 178 1.98 -6.89 13.74
N GLU A 179 1.89 -6.85 15.06
CA GLU A 179 1.80 -8.03 15.94
C GLU A 179 0.54 -7.97 16.79
N GLU A 180 -0.25 -9.03 16.76
CA GLU A 180 -1.37 -9.20 17.66
C GLU A 180 -0.88 -9.73 19.02
N ARG A 181 -1.21 -9.01 20.09
CA ARG A 181 -0.94 -9.41 21.48
C ARG A 181 -2.16 -9.09 22.34
N ASP A 182 -2.66 -10.06 23.05
CA ASP A 182 -3.82 -9.89 23.95
C ASP A 182 -5.01 -9.17 23.28
N GLN A 183 -5.33 -9.59 22.05
CA GLN A 183 -6.41 -9.02 21.21
C GLN A 183 -6.19 -7.54 20.81
N THR A 184 -4.97 -7.04 20.94
CA THR A 184 -4.57 -5.72 20.48
C THR A 184 -3.44 -5.81 19.47
N TRP A 185 -3.42 -4.88 18.52
CA TRP A 185 -2.37 -4.83 17.51
C TRP A 185 -1.34 -3.76 17.86
N GLN A 186 -0.08 -4.11 17.74
CA GLN A 186 1.05 -3.21 17.94
C GLN A 186 1.83 -3.10 16.64
N ALA A 187 2.35 -1.90 16.35
CA ALA A 187 3.09 -1.61 15.13
C ALA A 187 4.54 -1.25 15.43
N THR A 188 5.47 -1.79 14.66
CA THR A 188 6.91 -1.50 14.74
C THR A 188 7.48 -1.37 13.33
N LEU A 189 8.20 -0.28 13.05
CA LEU A 189 8.93 -0.11 11.78
C LEU A 189 10.31 -0.76 11.89
N LEU A 190 10.58 -1.73 10.98
CA LEU A 190 11.84 -2.47 10.87
C LEU A 190 12.79 -1.83 9.85
#